data_f711c2ab5fb8757afcc6211de55e8bc9
#
_entry.id   f711c2ab5fb8757afcc6211de55e8bc9
#
_cell.length_a   1.000
_cell.length_b   1.000
_cell.length_c   1.000
_cell.angle_alpha   90.00
_cell.angle_beta   90.00
_cell.angle_gamma   90.00
#
_symmetry.space_group_name_H-M   'P 1'
#
loop_
_entity.id
_entity.type
_entity.pdbx_description
1 polymer ?
#
loop_
_entity_poly.entity_id
_entity_poly.type
_entity_poly.pdbx_seq_one_letter_code
_entity_poly.pdbx_strand_id
1 'polypeptide(L)'
;MKYEKVTELFINGKRQGSSSGEIRNVLHPADGHLVATFHEGGAADTVSAIDAARNTFDGTHWPSFSGEQRGKILEQIAEILERDKELFAQAESEDTAKRIVEARYDIDDVISVFRYFAKLAP
;
A
#
# COMPACT_ATOMS: atom_id res chain seq x y z
N MET A 1 14.79 1.88 6.91
CA MET A 1 13.70 2.78 7.37
C MET A 1 12.79 1.95 8.27
N LYS A 2 12.42 2.46 9.44
CA LYS A 2 11.54 1.72 10.36
C LYS A 2 10.10 2.04 9.97
N TYR A 3 9.24 1.04 9.70
CA TYR A 3 7.83 1.29 9.43
C TYR A 3 7.16 1.94 10.65
N GLU A 4 6.24 2.85 10.42
CA GLU A 4 5.53 3.56 11.49
C GLU A 4 4.60 2.59 12.22
N LYS A 5 4.60 2.65 13.56
CA LYS A 5 3.74 1.81 14.40
C LYS A 5 2.29 2.31 14.47
N VAL A 6 2.03 3.55 14.06
CA VAL A 6 0.68 4.13 13.97
C VAL A 6 0.44 4.49 12.52
N THR A 7 -0.59 3.91 11.95
CA THR A 7 -0.92 4.09 10.53
C THR A 7 -2.19 4.91 10.39
N GLU A 8 -2.10 6.01 9.65
CA GLU A 8 -3.23 6.84 9.27
C GLU A 8 -3.82 6.38 7.92
N LEU A 9 -5.07 6.76 7.66
CA LEU A 9 -5.67 6.62 6.34
C LEU A 9 -4.92 7.51 5.35
N PHE A 10 -4.79 7.04 4.11
CA PHE A 10 -4.20 7.83 3.03
C PHE A 10 -5.28 8.09 1.97
N ILE A 11 -5.83 9.31 1.96
CA ILE A 11 -6.92 9.70 1.06
C ILE A 11 -6.55 11.02 0.38
N ASN A 12 -6.73 11.08 -0.92
CA ASN A 12 -6.46 12.27 -1.74
C ASN A 12 -5.04 12.86 -1.54
N GLY A 13 -4.03 11.99 -1.48
CA GLY A 13 -2.62 12.38 -1.32
C GLY A 13 -2.24 12.84 0.10
N LYS A 14 -3.12 12.66 1.10
CA LYS A 14 -2.89 13.11 2.48
C LYS A 14 -3.06 11.97 3.47
N ARG A 15 -2.22 11.97 4.50
CA ARG A 15 -2.42 11.13 5.69
C ARG A 15 -3.40 11.83 6.63
N GLN A 16 -4.34 11.07 7.19
CA GLN A 16 -5.37 11.59 8.10
C GLN A 16 -5.91 10.49 9.02
N GLY A 17 -6.43 10.90 10.19
CA GLY A 17 -7.18 10.00 11.06
C GLY A 17 -8.51 9.60 10.44
N SER A 18 -9.16 8.57 11.00
CA SER A 18 -10.52 8.20 10.62
C SER A 18 -11.54 9.23 11.09
N SER A 19 -12.64 9.36 10.39
CA SER A 19 -13.74 10.27 10.76
C SER A 19 -14.39 9.94 12.09
N SER A 20 -14.37 8.68 12.52
CA SER A 20 -14.86 8.22 13.82
C SER A 20 -13.85 8.42 14.96
N GLY A 21 -12.56 8.57 14.64
CA GLY A 21 -11.48 8.54 15.61
C GLY A 21 -11.16 7.14 16.15
N GLU A 22 -11.84 6.10 15.67
CA GLU A 22 -11.59 4.73 16.10
C GLU A 22 -10.23 4.24 15.63
N ILE A 23 -9.57 3.43 16.47
CA ILE A 23 -8.30 2.79 16.20
C ILE A 23 -8.41 1.29 16.46
N ARG A 24 -7.64 0.51 15.68
CA ARG A 24 -7.52 -0.94 15.84
C ARG A 24 -6.07 -1.33 16.03
N ASN A 25 -5.84 -2.34 16.85
CA ASN A 25 -4.52 -2.94 17.04
C ASN A 25 -4.29 -4.06 16.05
N VAL A 26 -3.09 -4.12 15.50
CA VAL A 26 -2.55 -5.27 14.76
C VAL A 26 -1.70 -6.06 15.74
N LEU A 27 -2.05 -7.32 15.96
CA LEU A 27 -1.36 -8.21 16.88
C LEU A 27 -0.64 -9.30 16.10
N HIS A 28 0.59 -9.62 16.50
CA HIS A 28 1.36 -10.70 15.92
C HIS A 28 0.65 -12.05 16.18
N PRO A 29 0.35 -12.86 15.15
CA PRO A 29 -0.48 -14.05 15.31
C PRO A 29 0.12 -15.16 16.18
N ALA A 30 1.45 -15.24 16.30
CA ALA A 30 2.10 -16.33 17.02
C ALA A 30 2.12 -16.13 18.54
N ASP A 31 2.25 -14.89 19.04
CA ASP A 31 2.42 -14.60 20.47
C ASP A 31 1.56 -13.44 20.99
N GLY A 32 0.82 -12.78 20.10
CA GLY A 32 -0.11 -11.71 20.46
C GLY A 32 0.52 -10.37 20.81
N HIS A 33 1.82 -10.17 20.59
CA HIS A 33 2.40 -8.84 20.85
C HIS A 33 1.85 -7.78 19.89
N LEU A 34 1.84 -6.53 20.31
CA LEU A 34 1.38 -5.41 19.48
C LEU A 34 2.42 -5.08 18.40
N VAL A 35 2.05 -5.25 17.15
CA VAL A 35 2.84 -4.87 15.96
C VAL A 35 2.65 -3.40 15.65
N ALA A 36 1.40 -2.98 15.46
CA ALA A 36 1.04 -1.63 15.07
C ALA A 36 -0.38 -1.26 15.52
N THR A 37 -0.72 0.02 15.40
CA THR A 37 -2.09 0.51 15.48
C THR A 37 -2.44 1.24 14.19
N PHE A 38 -3.70 1.22 13.79
CA PHE A 38 -4.17 1.98 12.63
C PHE A 38 -5.52 2.63 12.90
N HIS A 39 -5.78 3.73 12.20
CA HIS A 39 -7.10 4.36 12.20
C HIS A 39 -8.11 3.50 11.45
N GLU A 40 -9.20 3.10 12.11
CA GLU A 40 -10.27 2.30 11.49
C GLU A 40 -11.11 3.16 10.56
N GLY A 41 -11.02 2.93 9.25
CA GLY A 41 -11.81 3.66 8.25
C GLY A 41 -13.27 3.22 8.27
N GLY A 42 -14.18 4.17 8.49
CA GLY A 42 -15.62 3.96 8.46
C GLY A 42 -16.25 4.22 7.08
N ALA A 43 -17.58 4.18 7.03
CA ALA A 43 -18.33 4.42 5.79
C ALA A 43 -18.06 5.81 5.18
N ALA A 44 -17.97 6.85 6.02
CA ALA A 44 -17.69 8.20 5.55
C ALA A 44 -16.28 8.32 4.93
N ASP A 45 -15.29 7.68 5.53
CA ASP A 45 -13.92 7.66 5.00
C ASP A 45 -13.86 6.88 3.67
N THR A 46 -14.60 5.78 3.56
CA THR A 46 -14.72 5.00 2.32
C THR A 46 -15.34 5.83 1.21
N VAL A 47 -16.44 6.56 1.48
CA VAL A 47 -17.04 7.47 0.50
C VAL A 47 -16.05 8.54 0.07
N SER A 48 -15.36 9.17 1.02
CA SER A 48 -14.33 10.18 0.73
C SER A 48 -13.20 9.63 -0.16
N ALA A 49 -12.77 8.39 0.08
CA ALA A 49 -11.76 7.74 -0.75
C ALA A 49 -12.25 7.46 -2.18
N ILE A 50 -13.50 7.00 -2.32
CA ILE A 50 -14.15 6.78 -3.63
C ILE A 50 -14.29 8.11 -4.39
N ASP A 51 -14.76 9.15 -3.73
CA ASP A 51 -14.91 10.49 -4.33
C ASP A 51 -13.55 11.05 -4.77
N ALA A 52 -12.51 10.89 -3.95
CA ALA A 52 -11.15 11.30 -4.30
C ALA A 52 -10.65 10.58 -5.56
N ALA A 53 -10.85 9.26 -5.64
CA ALA A 53 -10.49 8.47 -6.81
C ALA A 53 -11.28 8.90 -8.06
N ARG A 54 -12.60 9.11 -7.93
CA ARG A 54 -13.46 9.55 -9.02
C ARG A 54 -13.07 10.95 -9.53
N ASN A 55 -12.86 11.89 -8.61
CA ASN A 55 -12.45 13.25 -8.94
C ASN A 55 -11.07 13.29 -9.63
N THR A 56 -10.14 12.45 -9.18
CA THR A 56 -8.83 12.32 -9.83
C THR A 56 -8.98 11.78 -11.24
N PHE A 57 -9.80 10.75 -11.44
CA PHE A 57 -10.02 10.17 -12.75
C PHE A 57 -10.68 11.18 -13.71
N ASP A 58 -11.73 11.88 -13.29
CA ASP A 58 -12.48 12.79 -14.15
C ASP A 58 -11.80 14.17 -14.32
N GLY A 59 -11.09 14.64 -13.30
CA GLY A 59 -10.56 16.01 -13.23
C GLY A 59 -9.08 16.14 -13.60
N THR A 60 -8.38 15.05 -13.93
CA THR A 60 -6.96 15.09 -14.27
C THR A 60 -6.66 14.50 -15.64
N HIS A 61 -5.37 14.51 -16.02
CA HIS A 61 -4.90 13.92 -17.27
C HIS A 61 -4.78 12.39 -17.22
N TRP A 62 -5.09 11.74 -16.08
CA TRP A 62 -4.94 10.30 -15.93
C TRP A 62 -5.63 9.47 -17.03
N PRO A 63 -6.89 9.74 -17.41
CA PRO A 63 -7.56 8.99 -18.48
C PRO A 63 -6.89 9.13 -19.84
N SER A 64 -6.19 10.25 -20.07
CA SER A 64 -5.50 10.53 -21.35
C SER A 64 -4.06 10.01 -21.40
N PHE A 65 -3.53 9.46 -20.29
CA PHE A 65 -2.20 8.86 -20.29
C PHE A 65 -2.13 7.69 -21.26
N SER A 66 -1.06 7.67 -22.06
CA SER A 66 -0.77 6.53 -22.91
C SER A 66 -0.45 5.28 -22.07
N GLY A 67 -0.52 4.10 -22.69
CA GLY A 67 -0.07 2.87 -22.06
C GLY A 67 1.37 2.96 -21.58
N GLU A 68 2.27 3.55 -22.39
CA GLU A 68 3.66 3.77 -22.00
C GLU A 68 3.81 4.64 -20.75
N GLN A 69 3.03 5.73 -20.64
CA GLN A 69 3.07 6.59 -19.44
C GLN A 69 2.60 5.84 -18.19
N ARG A 70 1.54 5.04 -18.30
CA ARG A 70 1.07 4.19 -17.20
C ARG A 70 2.08 3.09 -16.86
N GLY A 71 2.71 2.48 -17.87
CA GLY A 71 3.77 1.49 -17.68
C GLY A 71 4.96 2.04 -16.91
N LYS A 72 5.40 3.27 -17.20
CA LYS A 72 6.47 3.95 -16.44
C LYS A 72 6.13 4.11 -14.96
N ILE A 73 4.87 4.39 -14.62
CA ILE A 73 4.43 4.48 -13.21
C ILE A 73 4.52 3.12 -12.53
N LEU A 74 4.09 2.04 -13.19
CA LEU A 74 4.20 0.69 -12.66
C LEU A 74 5.66 0.28 -12.44
N GLU A 75 6.57 0.63 -13.36
CA GLU A 75 8.01 0.39 -13.19
C GLU A 75 8.58 1.16 -11.99
N GLN A 76 8.21 2.43 -11.81
CA GLN A 76 8.63 3.20 -10.64
C GLN A 76 8.14 2.58 -9.32
N ILE A 77 6.93 2.00 -9.30
CA ILE A 77 6.44 1.26 -8.12
C ILE A 77 7.34 0.04 -7.87
N ALA A 78 7.69 -0.72 -8.91
CA ALA A 78 8.56 -1.88 -8.78
C ALA A 78 9.96 -1.50 -8.26
N GLU A 79 10.54 -0.40 -8.75
CA GLU A 79 11.83 0.13 -8.26
C GLU A 79 11.79 0.51 -6.78
N ILE A 80 10.71 1.15 -6.33
CA ILE A 80 10.52 1.51 -4.92
C ILE A 80 10.38 0.26 -4.04
N LEU A 81 9.59 -0.72 -4.49
CA LEU A 81 9.43 -1.99 -3.77
C LEU A 81 10.75 -2.76 -3.68
N GLU A 82 11.55 -2.78 -4.75
CA GLU A 82 12.87 -3.41 -4.75
C GLU A 82 13.84 -2.70 -3.79
N ARG A 83 13.87 -1.37 -3.81
CA ARG A 83 14.69 -0.56 -2.89
C ARG A 83 14.36 -0.82 -1.43
N ASP A 84 13.08 -0.92 -1.10
CA ASP A 84 12.58 -1.05 0.27
C ASP A 84 12.16 -2.50 0.61
N LYS A 85 12.58 -3.50 -0.18
CA LYS A 85 12.18 -4.90 -0.08
C LYS A 85 12.23 -5.45 1.34
N GLU A 86 13.34 -5.23 2.03
CA GLU A 86 13.52 -5.77 3.38
C GLU A 86 12.54 -5.17 4.39
N LEU A 87 12.21 -3.88 4.23
CA LEU A 87 11.20 -3.22 5.06
C LEU A 87 9.82 -3.86 4.89
N PHE A 88 9.41 -4.08 3.63
CA PHE A 88 8.12 -4.72 3.33
C PHE A 88 8.08 -6.17 3.80
N ALA A 89 9.15 -6.95 3.57
CA ALA A 89 9.21 -8.34 4.03
C ALA A 89 9.16 -8.46 5.56
N GLN A 90 9.81 -7.56 6.29
CA GLN A 90 9.71 -7.52 7.75
C GLN A 90 8.29 -7.15 8.21
N ALA A 91 7.68 -6.16 7.59
CA ALA A 91 6.31 -5.76 7.93
C ALA A 91 5.31 -6.91 7.70
N GLU A 92 5.42 -7.61 6.58
CA GLU A 92 4.58 -8.77 6.27
C GLU A 92 4.80 -9.93 7.23
N SER A 93 6.06 -10.23 7.55
CA SER A 93 6.40 -11.28 8.51
C SER A 93 5.85 -10.98 9.92
N GLU A 94 5.91 -9.74 10.36
CA GLU A 94 5.35 -9.29 11.64
C GLU A 94 3.82 -9.33 11.67
N ASP A 95 3.16 -8.96 10.58
CA ASP A 95 1.71 -8.92 10.49
C ASP A 95 1.08 -10.32 10.39
N THR A 96 1.71 -11.22 9.64
CA THR A 96 1.13 -12.54 9.29
C THR A 96 1.75 -13.71 10.03
N ALA A 97 2.84 -13.52 10.77
CA ALA A 97 3.72 -14.55 11.32
C ALA A 97 4.33 -15.49 10.25
N LYS A 98 4.33 -15.09 8.99
CA LYS A 98 5.01 -15.80 7.92
C LYS A 98 6.54 -15.79 8.14
N ARG A 99 7.21 -16.88 7.77
CA ARG A 99 8.67 -16.91 7.83
C ARG A 99 9.27 -15.81 6.96
N ILE A 100 10.25 -15.07 7.46
CA ILE A 100 10.86 -13.93 6.76
C ILE A 100 11.41 -14.30 5.37
N VAL A 101 11.89 -15.54 5.19
CA VAL A 101 12.37 -16.00 3.88
C VAL A 101 11.22 -16.06 2.85
N GLU A 102 10.03 -16.48 3.27
CA GLU A 102 8.84 -16.53 2.41
C GLU A 102 8.30 -15.13 2.13
N ALA A 103 8.26 -14.26 3.13
CA ALA A 103 7.90 -12.85 2.92
C ALA A 103 8.82 -12.16 1.91
N ARG A 104 10.13 -12.47 1.91
CA ARG A 104 11.05 -11.94 0.88
C ARG A 104 10.73 -12.43 -0.52
N TYR A 105 10.32 -13.70 -0.69
CA TYR A 105 9.88 -14.23 -1.98
C TYR A 105 8.58 -13.56 -2.44
N ASP A 106 7.63 -13.34 -1.54
CA ASP A 106 6.38 -12.66 -1.89
C ASP A 106 6.64 -11.24 -2.40
N ILE A 107 7.58 -10.49 -1.79
CA ILE A 107 7.95 -9.17 -2.31
C ILE A 107 8.63 -9.26 -3.69
N ASP A 108 9.48 -10.28 -3.94
CA ASP A 108 10.05 -10.52 -5.27
C ASP A 108 8.96 -10.80 -6.30
N ASP A 109 7.95 -11.59 -5.96
CA ASP A 109 6.83 -11.88 -6.83
C ASP A 109 6.00 -10.61 -7.12
N VAL A 110 5.72 -9.79 -6.12
CA VAL A 110 5.03 -8.51 -6.31
C VAL A 110 5.81 -7.59 -7.25
N ILE A 111 7.12 -7.43 -7.06
CA ILE A 111 7.98 -6.64 -7.95
C ILE A 111 7.89 -7.18 -9.39
N SER A 112 7.97 -8.50 -9.55
CA SER A 112 7.91 -9.16 -10.87
C SER A 112 6.57 -8.91 -11.57
N VAL A 113 5.45 -8.94 -10.82
CA VAL A 113 4.10 -8.66 -11.33
C VAL A 113 3.99 -7.21 -11.80
N PHE A 114 4.46 -6.24 -11.02
CA PHE A 114 4.46 -4.83 -11.44
C PHE A 114 5.27 -4.63 -12.73
N ARG A 115 6.46 -5.21 -12.83
CA ARG A 115 7.30 -5.16 -14.03
C ARG A 115 6.65 -5.84 -15.22
N TYR A 116 5.97 -6.95 -15.00
CA TYR A 116 5.23 -7.63 -16.06
C TYR A 116 4.14 -6.74 -16.65
N PHE A 117 3.28 -6.16 -15.81
CA PHE A 117 2.21 -5.27 -16.28
C PHE A 117 2.73 -3.94 -16.83
N ALA A 118 3.86 -3.42 -16.33
CA ALA A 118 4.53 -2.27 -16.90
C ALA A 118 4.90 -2.50 -18.38
N LYS A 119 5.36 -3.70 -18.73
CA LYS A 119 5.71 -4.07 -20.11
C LYS A 119 4.48 -4.32 -21.00
N LEU A 120 3.35 -4.70 -20.42
CA LEU A 120 2.11 -4.95 -21.17
C LEU A 120 1.28 -3.68 -21.39
N ALA A 121 1.57 -2.60 -20.69
CA ALA A 121 0.78 -1.38 -20.73
C ALA A 121 0.85 -0.60 -22.07
N PRO A 122 1.98 -0.61 -22.84
CA PRO A 122 2.09 0.03 -24.15
C PRO A 122 1.13 -0.54 -25.20
#